data_7d9cc1c4e45c2176cb3e9bb1d928d466
#
_entry.id   7d9cc1c4e45c2176cb3e9bb1d928d466
#
_cell.length_a   1.000
_cell.length_b   1.000
_cell.length_c   1.000
_cell.angle_alpha   90.00
_cell.angle_beta   90.00
_cell.angle_gamma   90.00
#
_symmetry.space_group_name_H-M   'P 1'
#
loop_
_entity.id
_entity.type
_entity.pdbx_description
1 polymer ?
#
loop_
_entity_poly.entity_id
_entity_poly.type
_entity_poly.pdbx_seq_one_letter_code
_entity_poly.pdbx_strand_id
1 'polypeptide(L)'
;AGVGARSYMSYQKVSAKVEELCSILQERQKLMNTLREQYELSFNAHLNLVTIHPWVDGNGRAARLLMNYIQFCYRLFPAKIFKEDRADYILSLQQSQDEETSQPFLNFMATQLKKSLSLEIERDHTFRERGFSFMF
;
A
#
# COMPACT_ATOMS: atom_id res chain seq x y z
N ALA A 1 -9.02 -25.33 13.50
CA ALA A 1 -8.10 -25.41 12.43
C ALA A 1 -7.82 -24.01 11.98
N GLY A 2 -6.68 -23.59 12.28
CA GLY A 2 -6.18 -22.39 11.70
C GLY A 2 -6.32 -22.48 10.21
N VAL A 3 -6.65 -21.37 9.63
CA VAL A 3 -6.35 -21.05 8.26
C VAL A 3 -5.03 -21.77 7.95
N GLY A 4 -5.04 -22.65 6.97
CA GLY A 4 -3.87 -23.46 6.63
C GLY A 4 -2.65 -22.57 6.60
N ALA A 5 -1.60 -22.96 7.29
CA ALA A 5 -0.38 -22.18 7.38
C ALA A 5 0.08 -21.88 5.96
N ARG A 6 0.00 -20.59 5.55
CA ARG A 6 0.54 -20.19 4.26
C ARG A 6 2.02 -20.51 4.22
N SER A 7 2.43 -21.22 3.19
CA SER A 7 3.83 -21.47 2.94
C SER A 7 4.47 -20.16 2.49
N TYR A 8 5.30 -19.62 3.34
CA TYR A 8 6.12 -18.47 3.00
C TYR A 8 7.43 -18.88 2.33
N MET A 9 8.06 -17.92 1.69
CA MET A 9 9.35 -18.12 1.07
C MET A 9 10.39 -18.64 2.08
N SER A 10 11.23 -19.59 1.64
CA SER A 10 12.36 -20.05 2.43
C SER A 10 13.24 -18.88 2.87
N TYR A 11 13.64 -18.86 4.14
CA TYR A 11 14.50 -17.81 4.69
C TYR A 11 15.81 -17.63 3.91
N GLN A 12 16.29 -18.68 3.26
CA GLN A 12 17.49 -18.63 2.43
C GLN A 12 17.34 -17.76 1.19
N LYS A 13 16.12 -17.59 0.69
CA LYS A 13 15.80 -16.77 -0.49
C LYS A 13 15.39 -15.35 -0.14
N VAL A 14 15.05 -15.09 1.11
CA VAL A 14 14.48 -13.81 1.54
C VAL A 14 15.42 -12.64 1.27
N SER A 15 16.69 -12.76 1.66
CA SER A 15 17.69 -11.70 1.48
C SER A 15 17.83 -11.31 0.01
N ALA A 16 18.00 -12.29 -0.87
CA ALA A 16 18.12 -12.05 -2.31
C ALA A 16 16.86 -11.39 -2.91
N LYS A 17 15.69 -11.81 -2.44
CA LYS A 17 14.41 -11.24 -2.91
C LYS A 17 14.18 -9.83 -2.42
N VAL A 18 14.59 -9.49 -1.21
CA VAL A 18 14.54 -8.12 -0.70
C VAL A 18 15.49 -7.22 -1.48
N GLU A 19 16.71 -7.66 -1.75
CA GLU A 19 17.67 -6.92 -2.56
C GLU A 19 17.16 -6.69 -3.98
N GLU A 20 16.58 -7.71 -4.60
CA GLU A 20 15.94 -7.61 -5.91
C GLU A 20 14.81 -6.59 -5.91
N LEU A 21 13.93 -6.63 -4.91
CA LEU A 21 12.85 -5.67 -4.75
C LEU A 21 13.38 -4.23 -4.65
N CYS A 22 14.38 -4.01 -3.80
CA CYS A 22 14.98 -2.67 -3.64
C CYS A 22 15.59 -2.16 -4.95
N SER A 23 16.31 -3.02 -5.69
CA SER A 23 16.91 -2.66 -6.97
C SER A 23 15.84 -2.29 -8.01
N ILE A 24 14.79 -3.09 -8.12
CA ILE A 24 13.67 -2.83 -9.03
C ILE A 24 12.99 -1.50 -8.70
N LEU A 25 12.74 -1.23 -7.42
CA LEU A 25 12.11 0.01 -6.98
C LEU A 25 12.96 1.23 -7.31
N GLN A 26 14.27 1.16 -7.08
CA GLN A 26 15.19 2.25 -7.39
C GLN A 26 15.22 2.58 -8.88
N GLU A 27 15.19 1.56 -9.74
CA GLU A 27 15.17 1.75 -11.19
C GLU A 27 13.81 2.29 -11.67
N ARG A 28 12.72 1.66 -11.26
CA ARG A 28 11.38 2.02 -11.72
C ARG A 28 10.92 3.36 -11.21
N GLN A 29 11.32 3.76 -10.02
CA GLN A 29 10.93 5.04 -9.42
C GLN A 29 11.31 6.23 -10.32
N LYS A 30 12.37 6.12 -11.07
CA LYS A 30 12.83 7.17 -12.00
C LYS A 30 12.00 7.25 -13.28
N LEU A 31 11.24 6.20 -13.60
CA LEU A 31 10.53 6.04 -14.87
C LEU A 31 9.03 6.35 -14.77
N MET A 32 8.49 6.45 -13.57
CA MET A 32 7.05 6.65 -13.34
C MET A 32 6.67 8.12 -13.49
N ASN A 33 5.90 8.45 -14.51
CA ASN A 33 5.57 9.83 -14.86
C ASN A 33 4.12 10.23 -14.56
N THR A 34 3.20 9.27 -14.47
CA THR A 34 1.79 9.54 -14.17
C THR A 34 1.44 9.23 -12.72
N LEU A 35 0.42 9.90 -12.19
CA LEU A 35 -0.09 9.61 -10.85
C LEU A 35 -0.47 8.14 -10.69
N ARG A 36 -1.12 7.57 -11.70
CA ARG A 36 -1.51 6.16 -11.69
C ARG A 36 -0.30 5.24 -11.55
N GLU A 37 0.71 5.42 -12.39
CA GLU A 37 1.94 4.63 -12.36
C GLU A 37 2.65 4.74 -11.01
N GLN A 38 2.72 5.94 -10.45
CA GLN A 38 3.34 6.21 -9.15
C GLN A 38 2.61 5.51 -8.00
N TYR A 39 1.28 5.59 -7.98
CA TYR A 39 0.48 4.87 -6.98
C TYR A 39 0.60 3.35 -7.15
N GLU A 40 0.49 2.86 -8.38
CA GLU A 40 0.61 1.42 -8.66
C GLU A 40 1.98 0.88 -8.25
N LEU A 41 3.07 1.63 -8.48
CA LEU A 41 4.40 1.26 -7.99
C LEU A 41 4.42 1.12 -6.48
N SER A 42 3.84 2.07 -5.76
CA SER A 42 3.78 2.03 -4.29
C SER A 42 2.95 0.86 -3.77
N PHE A 43 1.84 0.57 -4.41
CA PHE A 43 0.98 -0.56 -4.04
C PHE A 43 1.64 -1.91 -4.33
N ASN A 44 2.31 -2.03 -5.47
CA ASN A 44 3.08 -3.23 -5.82
C ASN A 44 4.25 -3.46 -4.86
N ALA A 45 4.91 -2.41 -4.41
CA ALA A 45 5.97 -2.51 -3.40
C ALA A 45 5.43 -3.10 -2.09
N HIS A 46 4.25 -2.64 -1.65
CA HIS A 46 3.57 -3.20 -0.49
C HIS A 46 3.28 -4.70 -0.66
N LEU A 47 2.62 -5.05 -1.77
CA LEU A 47 2.25 -6.44 -2.07
C LEU A 47 3.49 -7.36 -2.10
N ASN A 48 4.54 -6.92 -2.79
CA ASN A 48 5.76 -7.69 -2.93
C ASN A 48 6.45 -7.91 -1.59
N LEU A 49 6.54 -6.89 -0.75
CA LEU A 49 7.18 -7.03 0.56
C LEU A 49 6.41 -7.97 1.49
N VAL A 50 5.08 -7.87 1.51
CA VAL A 50 4.22 -8.79 2.28
C VAL A 50 4.37 -10.23 1.76
N THR A 51 4.49 -10.41 0.44
CA THR A 51 4.66 -11.72 -0.19
C THR A 51 6.01 -12.35 0.15
N ILE A 52 7.09 -11.56 0.13
CA ILE A 52 8.42 -12.03 0.56
C ILE A 52 8.40 -12.41 2.04
N HIS A 53 7.68 -11.66 2.87
CA HIS A 53 7.52 -11.91 4.31
C HIS A 53 8.86 -12.03 5.04
N PRO A 54 9.70 -10.96 5.05
CA PRO A 54 11.09 -11.08 5.50
C PRO A 54 11.25 -11.33 6.99
N TRP A 55 10.28 -10.93 7.81
CA TRP A 55 10.39 -10.97 9.26
C TRP A 55 9.36 -11.90 9.89
N VAL A 56 9.60 -12.27 11.14
CA VAL A 56 8.63 -13.05 11.94
C VAL A 56 7.36 -12.25 12.21
N ASP A 57 7.51 -10.94 12.47
CA ASP A 57 6.41 -10.04 12.77
C ASP A 57 6.68 -8.66 12.15
N GLY A 58 5.63 -7.87 11.97
CA GLY A 58 5.73 -6.51 11.48
C GLY A 58 5.80 -6.35 9.96
N ASN A 59 5.62 -7.41 9.18
CA ASN A 59 5.68 -7.36 7.72
C ASN A 59 4.65 -6.40 7.12
N GLY A 60 3.42 -6.41 7.61
CA GLY A 60 2.38 -5.50 7.15
C GLY A 60 2.67 -4.04 7.48
N ARG A 61 3.22 -3.78 8.68
CA ARG A 61 3.62 -2.42 9.07
C ARG A 61 4.77 -1.90 8.21
N ALA A 62 5.78 -2.73 7.98
CA ALA A 62 6.91 -2.39 7.12
C ALA A 62 6.47 -2.15 5.67
N ALA A 63 5.57 -2.99 5.15
CA ALA A 63 5.04 -2.84 3.81
C ALA A 63 4.24 -1.54 3.64
N ARG A 64 3.42 -1.18 4.62
CA ARG A 64 2.70 0.12 4.61
C ARG A 64 3.67 1.29 4.69
N LEU A 65 4.71 1.19 5.50
CA LEU A 65 5.73 2.23 5.60
C LEU A 65 6.46 2.43 4.26
N LEU A 66 6.84 1.34 3.60
CA LEU A 66 7.47 1.38 2.28
C LEU A 66 6.55 2.02 1.23
N MET A 67 5.30 1.60 1.20
CA MET A 67 4.28 2.16 0.31
C MET A 67 4.14 3.68 0.51
N ASN A 68 3.98 4.12 1.74
CA ASN A 68 3.83 5.54 2.05
C ASN A 68 5.12 6.33 1.79
N TYR A 69 6.28 5.73 2.00
CA TYR A 69 7.57 6.34 1.66
C TYR A 69 7.67 6.64 0.16
N ILE A 70 7.31 5.68 -0.69
CA ILE A 70 7.31 5.88 -2.14
C ILE A 70 6.34 6.99 -2.53
N GLN A 71 5.13 6.99 -1.96
CA GLN A 71 4.15 8.04 -2.18
C GLN A 71 4.67 9.42 -1.75
N PHE A 72 5.34 9.48 -0.61
CA PHE A 72 5.98 10.70 -0.12
C PHE A 72 7.05 11.23 -1.09
N CYS A 73 7.89 10.34 -1.64
CA CYS A 73 8.91 10.73 -2.62
C CYS A 73 8.32 11.37 -3.87
N TYR A 74 7.14 10.92 -4.29
CA TYR A 74 6.40 11.52 -5.41
C TYR A 74 5.49 12.68 -5.01
N ARG A 75 5.49 13.08 -3.74
CA ARG A 75 4.59 14.11 -3.19
C ARG A 75 3.11 13.78 -3.41
N LEU A 76 2.77 12.51 -3.36
CA LEU A 76 1.41 12.04 -3.46
C LEU A 76 0.70 12.12 -2.11
N PHE A 77 -0.63 12.25 -2.16
CA PHE A 77 -1.46 12.07 -0.97
C PHE A 77 -1.33 10.62 -0.48
N PRO A 78 -1.01 10.39 0.81
CA PRO A 78 -0.76 9.03 1.30
C PRO A 78 -2.03 8.20 1.35
N ALA A 79 -1.98 7.01 0.78
CA ALA A 79 -3.06 6.04 0.87
C ALA A 79 -3.07 5.41 2.26
N LYS A 80 -4.26 5.22 2.81
CA LYS A 80 -4.48 4.55 4.10
C LYS A 80 -5.22 3.24 3.89
N ILE A 81 -4.97 2.28 4.77
CA ILE A 81 -5.77 1.07 4.89
C ILE A 81 -6.63 1.23 6.14
N PHE A 82 -7.93 1.35 5.95
CA PHE A 82 -8.86 1.59 7.05
C PHE A 82 -9.04 0.34 7.90
N LYS A 83 -9.12 0.53 9.20
CA LYS A 83 -9.24 -0.56 10.18
C LYS A 83 -10.50 -1.41 9.93
N GLU A 84 -11.60 -0.77 9.59
CA GLU A 84 -12.87 -1.44 9.30
C GLU A 84 -12.82 -2.30 8.03
N ASP A 85 -11.88 -2.04 7.13
CA ASP A 85 -11.73 -2.76 5.86
C ASP A 85 -10.62 -3.83 5.91
N ARG A 86 -10.17 -4.18 7.11
CA ARG A 86 -9.06 -5.12 7.31
C ARG A 86 -9.32 -6.50 6.71
N ALA A 87 -10.55 -7.01 6.81
CA ALA A 87 -10.90 -8.31 6.25
C ALA A 87 -10.73 -8.31 4.73
N ASP A 88 -11.20 -7.27 4.05
CA ASP A 88 -11.06 -7.11 2.61
C ASP A 88 -9.59 -6.90 2.21
N TYR A 89 -8.82 -6.20 3.03
CA TYR A 89 -7.38 -6.04 2.84
C TYR A 89 -6.67 -7.41 2.81
N ILE A 90 -6.90 -8.24 3.81
CA ILE A 90 -6.30 -9.57 3.88
C ILE A 90 -6.75 -10.44 2.72
N LEU A 91 -8.03 -10.41 2.37
CA LEU A 91 -8.60 -11.15 1.25
C LEU A 91 -7.95 -10.73 -0.08
N SER A 92 -7.78 -9.44 -0.31
CA SER A 92 -7.15 -8.93 -1.53
C SER A 92 -5.68 -9.36 -1.67
N LEU A 93 -4.95 -9.39 -0.54
CA LEU A 93 -3.58 -9.90 -0.52
C LEU A 93 -3.54 -11.39 -0.87
N GLN A 94 -4.43 -12.17 -0.26
CA GLN A 94 -4.50 -13.62 -0.52
C GLN A 94 -4.87 -13.91 -1.97
N GLN A 95 -5.85 -13.23 -2.51
CA GLN A 95 -6.25 -13.38 -3.91
C GLN A 95 -5.09 -13.02 -4.86
N SER A 96 -4.40 -11.92 -4.60
CA SER A 96 -3.25 -11.51 -5.42
C SER A 96 -2.13 -12.54 -5.40
N GLN A 97 -1.86 -13.12 -4.23
CA GLN A 97 -0.83 -14.14 -4.08
C GLN A 97 -1.22 -15.46 -4.74
N ASP A 98 -2.47 -15.88 -4.59
CA ASP A 98 -2.97 -17.15 -5.13
C ASP A 98 -3.11 -17.12 -6.66
N GLU A 99 -3.55 -16.00 -7.20
CA GLU A 99 -3.72 -15.79 -8.64
C GLU A 99 -2.46 -15.28 -9.35
N GLU A 100 -1.39 -15.02 -8.59
CA GLU A 100 -0.13 -14.47 -9.10
C GLU A 100 -0.31 -13.20 -9.93
N THR A 101 -1.22 -12.32 -9.47
CA THR A 101 -1.51 -11.03 -10.10
C THR A 101 -1.69 -9.94 -9.03
N SER A 102 -1.22 -8.75 -9.30
CA SER A 102 -1.41 -7.61 -8.40
C SER A 102 -2.82 -7.03 -8.43
N GLN A 103 -3.64 -7.37 -9.41
CA GLN A 103 -4.90 -6.70 -9.68
C GLN A 103 -5.88 -6.67 -8.51
N PRO A 104 -6.15 -7.77 -7.77
CA PRO A 104 -7.04 -7.72 -6.61
C PRO A 104 -6.59 -6.72 -5.55
N PHE A 105 -5.31 -6.67 -5.25
CA PHE A 105 -4.76 -5.72 -4.27
C PHE A 105 -4.78 -4.28 -4.80
N LEU A 106 -4.45 -4.06 -6.07
CA LEU A 106 -4.54 -2.74 -6.69
C LEU A 106 -5.97 -2.19 -6.65
N ASN A 107 -6.97 -3.02 -6.94
CA ASN A 107 -8.37 -2.64 -6.87
C ASN A 107 -8.78 -2.26 -5.45
N PHE A 108 -8.37 -3.04 -4.46
CA PHE A 108 -8.61 -2.74 -3.06
C PHE A 108 -7.99 -1.39 -2.68
N MET A 109 -6.72 -1.16 -3.02
CA MET A 109 -6.02 0.07 -2.68
C MET A 109 -6.59 1.30 -3.40
N ALA A 110 -7.06 1.14 -4.63
CA ALA A 110 -7.77 2.21 -5.35
C ALA A 110 -9.04 2.65 -4.59
N THR A 111 -9.79 1.71 -4.06
CA THR A 111 -10.98 1.98 -3.22
C THR A 111 -10.57 2.69 -1.92
N GLN A 112 -9.51 2.25 -1.27
CA GLN A 112 -9.01 2.87 -0.04
C GLN A 112 -8.53 4.31 -0.31
N LEU A 113 -7.82 4.54 -1.40
CA LEU A 113 -7.38 5.87 -1.80
C LEU A 113 -8.55 6.81 -2.05
N LYS A 114 -9.56 6.35 -2.77
CA LYS A 114 -10.79 7.12 -3.01
C LYS A 114 -11.49 7.50 -1.70
N LYS A 115 -11.59 6.56 -0.77
CA LYS A 115 -12.17 6.78 0.56
C LYS A 115 -11.35 7.82 1.35
N SER A 116 -10.01 7.72 1.33
CA SER A 116 -9.11 8.66 2.00
C SER A 116 -9.26 10.08 1.44
N LEU A 117 -9.29 10.21 0.12
CA LEU A 117 -9.44 11.51 -0.55
C LEU A 117 -10.80 12.15 -0.27
N SER A 118 -11.87 11.36 -0.27
CA SER A 118 -13.22 11.85 0.04
C SER A 118 -13.31 12.41 1.45
N LEU A 119 -12.72 11.72 2.43
CA LEU A 119 -12.68 12.20 3.82
C LEU A 119 -11.86 13.47 3.97
N GLU A 120 -10.76 13.59 3.25
CA GLU A 120 -9.92 14.79 3.31
C GLU A 120 -10.62 16.00 2.70
N ILE A 121 -11.33 15.82 1.60
CA ILE A 121 -12.15 16.87 0.97
C ILE A 121 -13.23 17.35 1.94
N GLU A 122 -13.93 16.45 2.61
CA GLU A 122 -14.93 16.78 3.63
C GLU A 122 -14.33 17.57 4.79
N ARG A 123 -13.15 17.16 5.28
CA ARG A 123 -12.45 17.87 6.34
C ARG A 123 -12.04 19.29 5.91
N ASP A 124 -11.53 19.45 4.72
CA ASP A 124 -11.16 20.77 4.17
C ASP A 124 -12.38 21.67 4.06
N HIS A 125 -13.49 21.16 3.59
CA HIS A 125 -14.77 21.88 3.54
C HIS A 125 -15.21 22.36 4.92
N THR A 126 -15.24 21.47 5.89
CA THR A 126 -15.63 21.78 7.27
C THR A 126 -14.69 22.82 7.89
N PHE A 127 -13.39 22.70 7.65
CA PHE A 127 -12.40 23.63 8.15
C PHE A 127 -12.59 25.03 7.56
N ARG A 128 -12.83 25.15 6.27
CA ARG A 128 -13.08 26.43 5.59
C ARG A 128 -14.34 27.09 6.09
N GLU A 129 -15.42 26.37 6.24
CA GLU A 129 -16.67 26.86 6.80
C GLU A 129 -16.48 27.40 8.23
N ARG A 130 -15.79 26.66 9.09
CA ARG A 130 -15.47 27.11 10.46
C ARG A 130 -14.51 28.29 10.46
N GLY A 131 -13.53 28.34 9.60
CA GLY A 131 -12.61 29.44 9.43
C GLY A 131 -13.32 30.73 9.06
N PHE A 132 -14.28 30.66 8.14
CA PHE A 132 -15.13 31.78 7.80
C PHE A 132 -15.96 32.29 8.97
N SER A 133 -16.49 31.36 9.79
CA SER A 133 -17.24 31.70 11.01
C SER A 133 -16.39 32.46 12.03
N PHE A 134 -15.10 32.20 12.09
CA PHE A 134 -14.17 32.91 12.99
C PHE A 134 -13.74 34.28 12.50
N MET A 135 -13.81 34.54 11.19
CA MET A 135 -13.41 35.82 10.60
C MET A 135 -14.53 36.86 10.60
N PHE A 136 -15.72 36.46 10.87
CA PHE A 136 -16.93 37.28 10.94
C PHE A 136 -17.67 37.07 12.26
#